data_6e98ddadaf62368fb7524da65419e7af
#
_entry.id   6e98ddadaf62368fb7524da65419e7af
#
_cell.length_a   1.000
_cell.length_b   1.000
_cell.length_c   1.000
_cell.angle_alpha   90.00
_cell.angle_beta   90.00
_cell.angle_gamma   90.00
#
_symmetry.space_group_name_H-M   'P 1'
#
loop_
_entity.id
_entity.type
_entity.pdbx_description
1 polymer ?
#
loop_
_entity_poly.entity_id
_entity_poly.type
_entity_poly.pdbx_seq_one_letter_code
_entity_poly.pdbx_strand_id
1 'polypeptide(L)'
;LLRSLSRARESGKADSHIGAICISNKIAFRDRLNERIDSSLQDNELVFDPYDASQLREILEHRTDAFTDGVLEPDVIPKVAALAAKEHGDARKAIDTLYEAGRLAEKQGVETVTVDHVDDAVQRAEVNRFEKLLRGTTPHVKYILHALALLTADNPEQEAFRTHRIFELYTDLVAHDGLEPLSEDRVYRLLKEQSFLGVTESNHTGGGQGEGSYLEHRLLRRPEVVVQALEMSEAG
;
A
#
# COMPACT_ATOMS: atom_id res chain seq x y z
N LEU A 1 3.69 27.04 -15.21
CA LEU A 1 2.33 27.05 -15.77
C LEU A 1 1.45 28.08 -15.04
N LEU A 2 1.18 27.94 -13.72
CA LEU A 2 0.28 28.84 -12.95
C LEU A 2 0.68 30.33 -13.10
N ARG A 3 1.97 30.66 -12.93
CA ARG A 3 2.47 32.02 -13.15
C ARG A 3 2.23 32.56 -14.55
N SER A 4 2.27 31.70 -15.57
CA SER A 4 2.01 32.10 -16.96
C SER A 4 0.52 32.36 -17.21
N LEU A 5 -0.36 31.60 -16.54
CA LEU A 5 -1.81 31.77 -16.62
C LEU A 5 -2.28 33.03 -15.90
N SER A 6 -1.80 33.26 -14.65
CA SER A 6 -2.19 34.45 -13.87
C SER A 6 -1.80 35.77 -14.52
N ARG A 7 -0.74 35.79 -15.34
CA ARG A 7 -0.24 36.98 -16.04
C ARG A 7 -0.45 36.97 -17.55
N ALA A 8 -1.25 36.06 -18.08
CA ALA A 8 -1.39 35.92 -19.53
C ALA A 8 -1.93 37.19 -20.18
N ARG A 9 -2.87 37.88 -19.57
CA ARG A 9 -3.43 39.15 -20.04
C ARG A 9 -2.44 40.31 -19.90
N GLU A 10 -1.78 40.45 -18.75
CA GLU A 10 -0.78 41.51 -18.51
C GLU A 10 0.41 41.40 -19.47
N SER A 11 0.77 40.17 -19.86
CA SER A 11 1.87 39.89 -20.77
C SER A 11 1.49 39.90 -22.25
N GLY A 12 0.25 40.28 -22.59
CA GLY A 12 -0.26 40.30 -23.97
C GLY A 12 -0.36 38.93 -24.63
N LYS A 13 -0.41 37.86 -23.84
CA LYS A 13 -0.53 36.48 -24.32
C LYS A 13 -1.99 36.02 -24.48
N ALA A 14 -2.92 36.80 -23.96
CA ALA A 14 -4.35 36.54 -24.10
C ALA A 14 -5.12 37.86 -24.07
N ASP A 15 -6.08 38.01 -24.96
CA ASP A 15 -6.94 39.18 -25.06
C ASP A 15 -8.21 39.07 -24.20
N SER A 16 -8.51 37.89 -23.70
CA SER A 16 -9.70 37.56 -22.89
C SER A 16 -9.35 37.14 -21.48
N HIS A 17 -10.36 37.16 -20.60
CA HIS A 17 -10.21 36.63 -19.25
C HIS A 17 -10.03 35.10 -19.30
N ILE A 18 -9.04 34.60 -18.55
CA ILE A 18 -8.77 33.16 -18.41
C ILE A 18 -9.18 32.76 -17.01
N GLY A 19 -10.13 31.80 -16.90
CA GLY A 19 -10.42 31.06 -15.69
C GLY A 19 -9.65 29.75 -15.70
N ALA A 20 -9.08 29.35 -14.57
CA ALA A 20 -8.39 28.08 -14.42
C ALA A 20 -8.93 27.33 -13.18
N ILE A 21 -9.24 26.04 -13.35
CA ILE A 21 -9.56 25.13 -12.25
C ILE A 21 -8.38 24.18 -12.13
N CYS A 22 -7.70 24.23 -10.97
CA CYS A 22 -6.56 23.38 -10.68
C CYS A 22 -6.98 22.30 -9.69
N ILE A 23 -6.67 21.04 -9.99
CA ILE A 23 -6.98 19.90 -9.12
C ILE A 23 -5.66 19.29 -8.67
N SER A 24 -5.52 19.05 -7.38
CA SER A 24 -4.34 18.42 -6.78
C SER A 24 -4.78 17.43 -5.69
N ASN A 25 -4.11 16.29 -5.62
CA ASN A 25 -4.24 15.33 -4.53
C ASN A 25 -3.21 15.57 -3.40
N LYS A 26 -2.48 16.70 -3.43
CA LYS A 26 -1.49 17.06 -2.43
C LYS A 26 -2.02 18.22 -1.61
N ILE A 27 -2.42 17.97 -0.38
CA ILE A 27 -2.94 18.99 0.56
C ILE A 27 -1.91 20.13 0.74
N ALA A 28 -0.63 19.80 0.89
CA ALA A 28 0.45 20.77 1.04
C ALA A 28 0.96 21.37 -0.30
N PHE A 29 0.17 21.30 -1.39
CA PHE A 29 0.60 21.86 -2.67
C PHE A 29 0.74 23.37 -2.58
N ARG A 30 -0.16 24.06 -1.88
CA ARG A 30 -0.18 25.50 -1.69
C ARG A 30 1.06 25.98 -0.92
N ASP A 31 1.45 25.28 0.15
CA ASP A 31 2.63 25.61 0.96
C ASP A 31 3.94 25.59 0.18
N ARG A 32 3.94 24.93 -0.99
CA ARG A 32 5.09 24.85 -1.92
C ARG A 32 5.05 25.89 -3.02
N LEU A 33 3.99 26.68 -3.11
CA LEU A 33 3.92 27.78 -4.06
C LEU A 33 4.81 28.91 -3.55
N ASN A 34 5.53 29.53 -4.48
CA ASN A 34 6.29 30.73 -4.18
C ASN A 34 5.29 31.86 -3.82
N GLU A 35 5.56 32.64 -2.77
CA GLU A 35 4.70 33.74 -2.30
C GLU A 35 4.24 34.69 -3.43
N ARG A 36 5.10 34.92 -4.44
CA ARG A 36 4.75 35.73 -5.63
C ARG A 36 3.70 35.07 -6.54
N ILE A 37 3.59 33.75 -6.51
CA ILE A 37 2.56 33.02 -7.28
C ILE A 37 1.29 33.00 -6.46
N ASP A 38 1.38 32.70 -5.19
CA ASP A 38 0.25 32.66 -4.26
C ASP A 38 -0.47 34.01 -4.20
N SER A 39 0.26 35.11 -4.06
CA SER A 39 -0.32 36.47 -4.05
C SER A 39 -0.91 36.91 -5.40
N SER A 40 -0.54 36.28 -6.50
CA SER A 40 -1.08 36.58 -7.84
C SER A 40 -2.28 35.70 -8.24
N LEU A 41 -2.53 34.65 -7.50
CA LEU A 41 -3.69 33.76 -7.65
C LEU A 41 -4.76 34.26 -6.67
N GLN A 42 -5.71 35.04 -7.16
CA GLN A 42 -6.95 35.32 -6.39
C GLN A 42 -7.84 34.08 -6.48
N ASP A 43 -7.44 32.99 -5.82
CA ASP A 43 -8.09 31.72 -5.93
C ASP A 43 -9.09 31.46 -4.78
N ASN A 44 -10.13 30.69 -5.12
CA ASN A 44 -10.99 30.06 -4.13
C ASN A 44 -10.53 28.61 -3.98
N GLU A 45 -10.09 28.24 -2.78
CA GLU A 45 -9.72 26.88 -2.48
C GLU A 45 -10.95 26.08 -2.03
N LEU A 46 -11.13 24.92 -2.66
CA LEU A 46 -12.12 23.93 -2.25
C LEU A 46 -11.41 22.65 -1.86
N VAL A 47 -11.50 22.29 -0.59
CA VAL A 47 -10.93 21.04 -0.06
C VAL A 47 -12.02 19.97 -0.06
N PHE A 48 -11.70 18.82 -0.63
CA PHE A 48 -12.52 17.62 -0.55
C PHE A 48 -11.89 16.69 0.49
N ASP A 49 -12.53 16.56 1.63
CA ASP A 49 -12.09 15.64 2.67
C ASP A 49 -12.30 14.18 2.26
N PRO A 50 -11.50 13.25 2.82
CA PRO A 50 -11.76 11.82 2.67
C PRO A 50 -13.17 11.47 3.15
N TYR A 51 -13.82 10.53 2.47
CA TYR A 51 -15.15 10.06 2.87
C TYR A 51 -15.07 9.27 4.20
N ASP A 52 -16.03 9.52 5.06
CA ASP A 52 -16.25 8.69 6.27
C ASP A 52 -17.00 7.38 5.92
N ALA A 53 -17.12 6.49 6.92
CA ALA A 53 -17.77 5.20 6.72
C ALA A 53 -19.26 5.31 6.34
N SER A 54 -19.97 6.32 6.83
CA SER A 54 -21.38 6.55 6.49
C SER A 54 -21.54 6.97 5.03
N GLN A 55 -20.72 7.92 4.59
CA GLN A 55 -20.72 8.40 3.21
C GLN A 55 -20.31 7.30 2.23
N LEU A 56 -19.30 6.50 2.58
CA LEU A 56 -18.87 5.36 1.78
C LEU A 56 -19.96 4.30 1.68
N ARG A 57 -20.67 4.05 2.76
CA ARG A 57 -21.82 3.14 2.77
C ARG A 57 -22.91 3.63 1.81
N GLU A 58 -23.29 4.88 1.87
CA GLU A 58 -24.27 5.47 0.97
C GLU A 58 -23.84 5.37 -0.50
N ILE A 59 -22.57 5.68 -0.80
CA ILE A 59 -22.00 5.54 -2.14
C ILE A 59 -22.07 4.09 -2.64
N LEU A 60 -21.77 3.11 -1.79
CA LEU A 60 -21.83 1.68 -2.14
C LEU A 60 -23.26 1.19 -2.31
N GLU A 61 -24.21 1.64 -1.49
CA GLU A 61 -25.63 1.34 -1.62
C GLU A 61 -26.18 1.80 -3.00
N HIS A 62 -25.70 2.93 -3.52
CA HIS A 62 -26.04 3.40 -4.88
C HIS A 62 -25.36 2.60 -6.01
N ARG A 63 -24.53 1.61 -5.70
CA ARG A 63 -23.85 0.72 -6.66
C ARG A 63 -24.35 -0.72 -6.62
N THR A 64 -25.35 -1.00 -5.79
CA THR A 64 -25.96 -2.34 -5.71
C THR A 64 -26.69 -2.73 -7.00
N ASP A 65 -27.06 -1.77 -7.84
CA ASP A 65 -27.64 -1.98 -9.16
C ASP A 65 -26.72 -2.73 -10.15
N ALA A 66 -25.42 -2.79 -9.86
CA ALA A 66 -24.45 -3.61 -10.60
C ALA A 66 -24.47 -5.10 -10.20
N PHE A 67 -25.26 -5.47 -9.20
CA PHE A 67 -25.39 -6.83 -8.70
C PHE A 67 -26.82 -7.34 -8.91
N THR A 68 -26.98 -8.65 -8.99
CA THR A 68 -28.30 -9.26 -8.97
C THR A 68 -28.95 -9.04 -7.59
N ASP A 69 -30.24 -8.80 -7.58
CA ASP A 69 -30.99 -8.57 -6.34
C ASP A 69 -30.79 -9.71 -5.33
N GLY A 70 -30.45 -9.35 -4.10
CA GLY A 70 -30.29 -10.28 -2.98
C GLY A 70 -28.96 -11.06 -2.96
N VAL A 71 -28.05 -10.80 -3.91
CA VAL A 71 -26.73 -11.45 -3.94
C VAL A 71 -25.80 -10.97 -2.82
N LEU A 72 -25.88 -9.71 -2.42
CA LEU A 72 -25.05 -9.14 -1.35
C LEU A 72 -25.67 -9.47 0.02
N GLU A 73 -24.90 -10.13 0.89
CA GLU A 73 -25.32 -10.25 2.29
C GLU A 73 -25.34 -8.88 2.99
N PRO A 74 -26.21 -8.70 4.01
CA PRO A 74 -26.44 -7.38 4.63
C PRO A 74 -25.18 -6.72 5.18
N ASP A 75 -24.19 -7.49 5.63
CA ASP A 75 -22.97 -7.00 6.27
C ASP A 75 -21.83 -6.66 5.28
N VAL A 76 -21.98 -6.99 4.01
CA VAL A 76 -20.95 -6.78 2.97
C VAL A 76 -20.66 -5.30 2.77
N ILE A 77 -21.68 -4.49 2.49
CA ILE A 77 -21.52 -3.04 2.27
C ILE A 77 -20.98 -2.33 3.51
N PRO A 78 -21.52 -2.56 4.73
CA PRO A 78 -20.96 -1.99 5.95
C PRO A 78 -19.49 -2.35 6.17
N LYS A 79 -19.09 -3.59 5.90
CA LYS A 79 -17.71 -4.07 6.03
C LYS A 79 -16.77 -3.33 5.06
N VAL A 80 -17.13 -3.26 3.78
CA VAL A 80 -16.34 -2.57 2.75
C VAL A 80 -16.19 -1.09 3.10
N ALA A 81 -17.27 -0.43 3.50
CA ALA A 81 -17.25 0.98 3.90
C ALA A 81 -16.33 1.24 5.10
N ALA A 82 -16.40 0.39 6.12
CA ALA A 82 -15.56 0.50 7.31
C ALA A 82 -14.06 0.30 6.99
N LEU A 83 -13.73 -0.69 6.16
CA LEU A 83 -12.34 -0.94 5.73
C LEU A 83 -11.79 0.22 4.93
N ALA A 84 -12.54 0.75 3.95
CA ALA A 84 -12.11 1.86 3.12
C ALA A 84 -11.96 3.17 3.92
N ALA A 85 -12.85 3.44 4.87
CA ALA A 85 -12.74 4.59 5.78
C ALA A 85 -11.48 4.53 6.65
N LYS A 86 -11.16 3.33 7.18
CA LYS A 86 -9.94 3.11 7.96
C LYS A 86 -8.67 3.31 7.16
N GLU A 87 -8.69 2.99 5.86
CA GLU A 87 -7.51 3.10 5.00
C GLU A 87 -7.27 4.53 4.50
N HIS A 88 -8.16 5.32 4.13
CA HIS A 88 -7.99 6.74 3.68
C HIS A 88 -9.30 7.36 3.16
N GLY A 89 -10.44 6.71 3.32
CA GLY A 89 -11.74 7.23 2.86
C GLY A 89 -11.86 7.34 1.34
N ASP A 90 -11.25 6.42 0.59
CA ASP A 90 -11.23 6.42 -0.89
C ASP A 90 -12.42 5.60 -1.43
N ALA A 91 -13.42 6.31 -2.00
CA ALA A 91 -14.61 5.70 -2.57
C ALA A 91 -14.29 4.77 -3.78
N ARG A 92 -13.26 5.09 -4.58
CA ARG A 92 -12.87 4.23 -5.70
C ARG A 92 -12.36 2.89 -5.20
N LYS A 93 -11.50 2.90 -4.17
CA LYS A 93 -11.04 1.67 -3.52
C LYS A 93 -12.19 0.85 -2.94
N ALA A 94 -13.16 1.51 -2.31
CA ALA A 94 -14.34 0.84 -1.77
C ALA A 94 -15.13 0.12 -2.88
N ILE A 95 -15.39 0.79 -3.99
CA ILE A 95 -16.09 0.21 -5.15
C ILE A 95 -15.28 -0.94 -5.76
N ASP A 96 -13.97 -0.77 -5.94
CA ASP A 96 -13.09 -1.82 -6.47
C ASP A 96 -13.08 -3.06 -5.55
N THR A 97 -13.08 -2.88 -4.23
CA THR A 97 -13.14 -3.97 -3.26
C THR A 97 -14.47 -4.72 -3.35
N LEU A 98 -15.60 -4.00 -3.43
CA LEU A 98 -16.92 -4.62 -3.57
C LEU A 98 -17.03 -5.40 -4.90
N TYR A 99 -16.53 -4.84 -5.99
CA TYR A 99 -16.50 -5.48 -7.30
C TYR A 99 -15.65 -6.76 -7.29
N GLU A 100 -14.45 -6.73 -6.69
CA GLU A 100 -13.59 -7.92 -6.59
C GLU A 100 -14.19 -9.00 -5.66
N ALA A 101 -14.88 -8.61 -4.59
CA ALA A 101 -15.60 -9.56 -3.75
C ALA A 101 -16.70 -10.29 -4.54
N GLY A 102 -17.45 -9.56 -5.38
CA GLY A 102 -18.44 -10.17 -6.29
C GLY A 102 -17.80 -11.13 -7.29
N ARG A 103 -16.69 -10.74 -7.91
CA ARG A 103 -15.94 -11.61 -8.84
C ARG A 103 -15.40 -12.88 -8.18
N LEU A 104 -15.00 -12.79 -6.91
CA LEU A 104 -14.54 -13.96 -6.16
C LEU A 104 -15.69 -14.95 -5.92
N ALA A 105 -16.85 -14.46 -5.50
CA ALA A 105 -18.06 -15.28 -5.33
C ALA A 105 -18.47 -15.98 -6.65
N GLU A 106 -18.51 -15.23 -7.75
CA GLU A 106 -18.80 -15.77 -9.08
C GLU A 106 -17.79 -16.86 -9.49
N LYS A 107 -16.50 -16.64 -9.27
CA LYS A 107 -15.44 -17.61 -9.56
C LYS A 107 -15.56 -18.88 -8.71
N GLN A 108 -16.02 -18.75 -7.48
CA GLN A 108 -16.28 -19.89 -6.58
C GLN A 108 -17.59 -20.62 -6.91
N GLY A 109 -18.42 -20.06 -7.77
CA GLY A 109 -19.71 -20.64 -8.17
C GLY A 109 -20.76 -20.56 -7.07
N VAL A 110 -20.64 -19.59 -6.15
CA VAL A 110 -21.61 -19.33 -5.08
C VAL A 110 -22.57 -18.23 -5.45
N GLU A 111 -23.82 -18.33 -4.96
CA GLU A 111 -24.89 -17.39 -5.31
C GLU A 111 -24.88 -16.10 -4.49
N THR A 112 -24.11 -16.05 -3.38
CA THR A 112 -24.09 -14.92 -2.45
C THR A 112 -22.68 -14.40 -2.22
N VAL A 113 -22.56 -13.09 -2.12
CA VAL A 113 -21.32 -12.39 -1.71
C VAL A 113 -21.38 -12.21 -0.20
N THR A 114 -20.38 -12.74 0.49
CA THR A 114 -20.26 -12.72 1.96
C THR A 114 -19.14 -11.79 2.41
N VAL A 115 -19.03 -11.58 3.71
CA VAL A 115 -17.94 -10.84 4.34
C VAL A 115 -16.57 -11.49 4.07
N ASP A 116 -16.53 -12.84 3.98
CA ASP A 116 -15.28 -13.56 3.68
C ASP A 116 -14.75 -13.22 2.29
N HIS A 117 -15.64 -13.07 1.29
CA HIS A 117 -15.24 -12.60 -0.04
C HIS A 117 -14.65 -11.18 -0.03
N VAL A 118 -15.12 -10.32 0.88
CA VAL A 118 -14.54 -8.98 1.07
C VAL A 118 -13.13 -9.08 1.65
N ASP A 119 -12.93 -9.90 2.68
CA ASP A 119 -11.61 -10.09 3.30
C ASP A 119 -10.62 -10.70 2.29
N ASP A 120 -11.04 -11.67 1.49
CA ASP A 120 -10.27 -12.27 0.39
C ASP A 120 -9.92 -11.24 -0.70
N ALA A 121 -10.87 -10.36 -1.07
CA ALA A 121 -10.64 -9.30 -2.05
C ALA A 121 -9.57 -8.30 -1.58
N VAL A 122 -9.65 -7.88 -0.32
CA VAL A 122 -8.67 -6.98 0.31
C VAL A 122 -7.28 -7.64 0.34
N GLN A 123 -7.21 -8.89 0.79
CA GLN A 123 -5.95 -9.64 0.82
C GLN A 123 -5.33 -9.76 -0.58
N ARG A 124 -6.13 -10.11 -1.57
CA ARG A 124 -5.68 -10.22 -2.96
C ARG A 124 -5.15 -8.91 -3.53
N ALA A 125 -5.82 -7.80 -3.21
CA ALA A 125 -5.35 -6.47 -3.61
C ALA A 125 -3.99 -6.11 -2.97
N GLU A 126 -3.78 -6.47 -1.70
CA GLU A 126 -2.49 -6.30 -1.01
C GLU A 126 -1.39 -7.15 -1.66
N VAL A 127 -1.67 -8.43 -1.92
CA VAL A 127 -0.74 -9.36 -2.59
C VAL A 127 -0.33 -8.83 -3.96
N ASN A 128 -1.29 -8.43 -4.79
CA ASN A 128 -1.02 -7.89 -6.13
C ASN A 128 -0.18 -6.60 -6.08
N ARG A 129 -0.43 -5.74 -5.10
CA ARG A 129 0.36 -4.50 -4.91
C ARG A 129 1.78 -4.84 -4.50
N PHE A 130 1.96 -5.78 -3.59
CA PHE A 130 3.26 -6.17 -3.11
C PHE A 130 4.06 -6.93 -4.18
N GLU A 131 3.42 -7.81 -4.95
CA GLU A 131 4.01 -8.50 -6.10
C GLU A 131 4.59 -7.49 -7.12
N LYS A 132 3.86 -6.42 -7.44
CA LYS A 132 4.37 -5.35 -8.32
C LYS A 132 5.62 -4.66 -7.78
N LEU A 133 5.74 -4.52 -6.47
CA LEU A 133 6.96 -3.99 -5.82
C LEU A 133 8.12 -4.98 -5.95
N LEU A 134 7.84 -6.29 -5.84
CA LEU A 134 8.86 -7.33 -5.94
C LEU A 134 9.40 -7.55 -7.36
N ARG A 135 8.64 -7.24 -8.40
CA ARG A 135 9.08 -7.43 -9.81
C ARG A 135 10.39 -6.74 -10.16
N GLY A 136 10.70 -5.61 -9.52
CA GLY A 136 11.94 -4.86 -9.75
C GLY A 136 13.08 -5.22 -8.80
N THR A 137 12.90 -6.18 -7.89
CA THR A 137 13.91 -6.55 -6.90
C THR A 137 14.77 -7.72 -7.34
N THR A 138 15.99 -7.80 -6.77
CA THR A 138 16.90 -8.92 -7.04
C THR A 138 16.41 -10.21 -6.36
N PRO A 139 16.77 -11.40 -6.85
CA PRO A 139 16.40 -12.66 -6.20
C PRO A 139 16.77 -12.71 -4.72
N HIS A 140 17.94 -12.23 -4.35
CA HIS A 140 18.38 -12.20 -2.95
C HIS A 140 17.48 -11.36 -2.03
N VAL A 141 16.93 -10.26 -2.52
CA VAL A 141 15.94 -9.47 -1.74
C VAL A 141 14.68 -10.30 -1.50
N LYS A 142 14.21 -11.06 -2.50
CA LYS A 142 13.05 -11.94 -2.36
C LYS A 142 13.30 -13.00 -1.29
N TYR A 143 14.45 -13.68 -1.31
CA TYR A 143 14.82 -14.68 -0.28
C TYR A 143 14.95 -14.07 1.13
N ILE A 144 15.48 -12.86 1.24
CA ILE A 144 15.58 -12.16 2.53
C ILE A 144 14.18 -11.84 3.09
N LEU A 145 13.27 -11.35 2.23
CA LEU A 145 11.90 -11.07 2.63
C LEU A 145 11.12 -12.35 2.94
N HIS A 146 11.38 -13.43 2.21
CA HIS A 146 10.82 -14.76 2.48
C HIS A 146 11.28 -15.28 3.85
N ALA A 147 12.58 -15.23 4.15
CA ALA A 147 13.11 -15.62 5.44
C ALA A 147 12.48 -14.82 6.60
N LEU A 148 12.35 -13.50 6.45
CA LEU A 148 11.71 -12.67 7.45
C LEU A 148 10.20 -12.98 7.60
N ALA A 149 9.50 -13.28 6.51
CA ALA A 149 8.09 -13.67 6.55
C ALA A 149 7.89 -15.00 7.27
N LEU A 150 8.72 -16.01 6.97
CA LEU A 150 8.69 -17.31 7.67
C LEU A 150 8.98 -17.16 9.15
N LEU A 151 10.03 -16.42 9.53
CA LEU A 151 10.34 -16.15 10.94
C LEU A 151 9.18 -15.48 11.67
N THR A 152 8.51 -14.54 11.02
CA THR A 152 7.35 -13.83 11.61
C THR A 152 6.15 -14.75 11.76
N ALA A 153 5.89 -15.62 10.78
CA ALA A 153 4.79 -16.58 10.82
C ALA A 153 4.99 -17.66 11.90
N ASP A 154 6.22 -18.16 12.01
CA ASP A 154 6.57 -19.22 12.98
C ASP A 154 6.66 -18.71 14.42
N ASN A 155 6.78 -17.41 14.64
CA ASN A 155 6.95 -16.81 15.96
C ASN A 155 5.96 -15.64 16.17
N PRO A 156 4.66 -15.89 16.32
CA PRO A 156 3.62 -14.85 16.37
C PRO A 156 3.77 -13.88 17.55
N GLU A 157 4.48 -14.28 18.60
CA GLU A 157 4.77 -13.44 19.78
C GLU A 157 5.99 -12.52 19.58
N GLN A 158 6.77 -12.72 18.50
CA GLN A 158 7.99 -11.97 18.22
C GLN A 158 7.82 -11.15 16.93
N GLU A 159 7.75 -9.83 17.06
CA GLU A 159 7.55 -8.93 15.93
C GLU A 159 8.83 -8.60 15.15
N ALA A 160 10.00 -8.69 15.77
CA ALA A 160 11.27 -8.26 15.17
C ALA A 160 12.38 -9.30 15.37
N PHE A 161 13.26 -9.41 14.38
CA PHE A 161 14.33 -10.39 14.36
C PHE A 161 15.68 -9.72 14.08
N ARG A 162 16.74 -10.20 14.75
CA ARG A 162 18.12 -9.76 14.52
C ARG A 162 18.55 -10.11 13.09
N THR A 163 19.40 -9.27 12.50
CA THR A 163 19.98 -9.52 11.17
C THR A 163 20.54 -10.93 11.05
N HIS A 164 21.30 -11.38 12.05
CA HIS A 164 21.91 -12.71 12.05
C HIS A 164 20.88 -13.83 11.91
N ARG A 165 19.75 -13.76 12.63
CA ARG A 165 18.71 -14.79 12.57
C ARG A 165 18.04 -14.85 11.21
N ILE A 166 17.81 -13.67 10.57
CA ILE A 166 17.29 -13.59 9.20
C ILE A 166 18.31 -14.16 8.21
N PHE A 167 19.61 -13.86 8.42
CA PHE A 167 20.71 -14.33 7.59
C PHE A 167 20.86 -15.85 7.61
N GLU A 168 20.75 -16.51 8.78
CA GLU A 168 20.76 -17.97 8.88
C GLU A 168 19.69 -18.60 8.00
N LEU A 169 18.42 -18.22 8.18
CA LEU A 169 17.32 -18.79 7.39
C LEU A 169 17.42 -18.43 5.89
N TYR A 170 17.81 -17.19 5.58
CA TYR A 170 18.08 -16.79 4.20
C TYR A 170 19.13 -17.68 3.53
N THR A 171 20.23 -18.01 4.25
CA THR A 171 21.29 -18.85 3.72
C THR A 171 20.79 -20.26 3.42
N ASP A 172 19.95 -20.83 4.28
CA ASP A 172 19.33 -22.14 4.07
C ASP A 172 18.41 -22.15 2.84
N LEU A 173 17.58 -21.12 2.68
CA LEU A 173 16.66 -20.98 1.54
C LEU A 173 17.43 -20.87 0.20
N VAL A 174 18.43 -20.00 0.16
CA VAL A 174 19.26 -19.78 -1.04
C VAL A 174 20.05 -21.04 -1.43
N ALA A 175 20.61 -21.75 -0.43
CA ALA A 175 21.34 -22.99 -0.65
C ALA A 175 20.43 -24.12 -1.17
N HIS A 176 19.17 -24.18 -0.70
CA HIS A 176 18.18 -25.16 -1.16
C HIS A 176 17.95 -25.03 -2.68
N ASP A 177 17.92 -23.81 -3.19
CA ASP A 177 17.67 -23.52 -4.61
C ASP A 177 18.98 -23.44 -5.44
N GLY A 178 20.12 -23.81 -4.83
CA GLY A 178 21.42 -23.93 -5.51
C GLY A 178 22.06 -22.58 -5.86
N LEU A 179 21.68 -21.50 -5.18
CA LEU A 179 22.29 -20.18 -5.32
C LEU A 179 23.39 -19.97 -4.26
N GLU A 180 24.36 -19.12 -4.57
CA GLU A 180 25.37 -18.73 -3.59
C GLU A 180 24.84 -17.64 -2.66
N PRO A 181 24.92 -17.81 -1.33
CA PRO A 181 24.47 -16.80 -0.38
C PRO A 181 25.38 -15.56 -0.40
N LEU A 182 24.78 -14.40 -0.20
CA LEU A 182 25.50 -13.16 0.05
C LEU A 182 26.11 -13.16 1.46
N SER A 183 27.07 -12.26 1.70
CA SER A 183 27.57 -12.03 3.07
C SER A 183 26.49 -11.40 3.97
N GLU A 184 26.60 -11.63 5.29
CA GLU A 184 25.69 -11.05 6.27
C GLU A 184 25.64 -9.50 6.20
N ASP A 185 26.79 -8.84 5.96
CA ASP A 185 26.86 -7.39 5.77
C ASP A 185 26.06 -6.93 4.53
N ARG A 186 26.05 -7.71 3.46
CA ARG A 186 25.24 -7.39 2.29
C ARG A 186 23.75 -7.58 2.56
N VAL A 187 23.36 -8.64 3.27
CA VAL A 187 21.98 -8.87 3.72
C VAL A 187 21.51 -7.73 4.63
N TYR A 188 22.33 -7.29 5.57
CA TYR A 188 22.07 -6.13 6.41
C TYR A 188 21.75 -4.87 5.57
N ARG A 189 22.58 -4.57 4.57
CA ARG A 189 22.35 -3.40 3.70
C ARG A 189 21.04 -3.51 2.93
N LEU A 190 20.72 -4.68 2.38
CA LEU A 190 19.47 -4.93 1.67
C LEU A 190 18.24 -4.75 2.59
N LEU A 191 18.30 -5.25 3.83
CA LEU A 191 17.24 -5.03 4.82
C LEU A 191 17.04 -3.54 5.11
N LYS A 192 18.10 -2.76 5.23
CA LYS A 192 18.00 -1.30 5.37
C LYS A 192 17.40 -0.60 4.15
N GLU A 193 17.73 -1.06 2.93
CA GLU A 193 17.10 -0.57 1.70
C GLU A 193 15.59 -0.87 1.71
N GLN A 194 15.18 -2.07 2.14
CA GLN A 194 13.75 -2.42 2.27
C GLN A 194 13.05 -1.60 3.36
N SER A 195 13.74 -1.21 4.41
CA SER A 195 13.21 -0.30 5.43
C SER A 195 12.96 1.10 4.87
N PHE A 196 13.85 1.62 4.04
CA PHE A 196 13.65 2.89 3.35
C PHE A 196 12.44 2.85 2.38
N LEU A 197 12.17 1.70 1.77
CA LEU A 197 11.02 1.48 0.89
C LEU A 197 9.70 1.20 1.63
N GLY A 198 9.73 1.14 2.97
CA GLY A 198 8.54 0.88 3.79
C GLY A 198 8.01 -0.56 3.69
N VAL A 199 8.87 -1.51 3.34
CA VAL A 199 8.57 -2.95 3.34
C VAL A 199 8.85 -3.57 4.71
N THR A 200 9.97 -3.17 5.31
CA THR A 200 10.40 -3.56 6.65
C THR A 200 10.59 -2.33 7.53
N GLU A 201 10.73 -2.52 8.82
CA GLU A 201 11.20 -1.51 9.76
C GLU A 201 12.49 -2.01 10.39
N SER A 202 13.49 -1.16 10.53
CA SER A 202 14.79 -1.51 11.09
C SER A 202 15.13 -0.60 12.27
N ASN A 203 15.20 -1.16 13.46
CA ASN A 203 15.44 -0.42 14.70
C ASN A 203 16.71 -0.88 15.39
N HIS A 204 17.46 0.09 15.90
CA HIS A 204 18.59 -0.22 16.80
C HIS A 204 18.08 -0.61 18.17
N THR A 205 18.49 -1.80 18.61
CA THR A 205 18.19 -2.35 19.92
C THR A 205 19.50 -2.71 20.64
N GLY A 206 19.51 -2.58 21.96
CA GLY A 206 20.72 -2.80 22.74
C GLY A 206 21.52 -1.51 22.96
N GLY A 207 22.61 -1.60 23.74
CA GLY A 207 23.45 -0.46 24.14
C GLY A 207 23.50 -0.27 25.65
N GLY A 208 23.00 -1.25 26.41
CA GLY A 208 23.28 -1.36 27.85
C GLY A 208 24.74 -1.74 28.12
N GLN A 209 25.23 -1.50 29.36
CA GLN A 209 26.59 -1.88 29.77
C GLN A 209 26.81 -3.38 29.55
N GLY A 210 27.55 -3.76 28.50
CA GLY A 210 27.93 -5.15 28.20
C GLY A 210 27.24 -5.82 27.04
N GLU A 211 26.19 -5.19 26.43
CA GLU A 211 25.55 -5.68 25.20
C GLU A 211 25.90 -4.76 24.03
N GLY A 212 26.44 -5.32 22.96
CA GLY A 212 26.66 -4.60 21.70
C GLY A 212 25.37 -4.11 21.11
N SER A 213 25.37 -2.95 20.44
CA SER A 213 24.22 -2.48 19.67
C SER A 213 24.01 -3.40 18.46
N TYR A 214 22.77 -3.86 18.26
CA TYR A 214 22.37 -4.69 17.10
C TYR A 214 21.12 -4.13 16.44
N LEU A 215 20.88 -4.51 15.19
CA LEU A 215 19.69 -4.14 14.46
C LEU A 215 18.68 -5.29 14.50
N GLU A 216 17.43 -4.91 14.73
CA GLU A 216 16.28 -5.78 14.56
C GLU A 216 15.41 -5.27 13.43
N HIS A 217 14.82 -6.20 12.69
CA HIS A 217 14.01 -5.93 11.52
C HIS A 217 12.63 -6.54 11.71
N ARG A 218 11.61 -5.74 11.49
CA ARG A 218 10.20 -6.13 11.52
C ARG A 218 9.59 -6.03 10.13
N LEU A 219 8.78 -6.99 9.77
CA LEU A 219 7.98 -6.94 8.55
C LEU A 219 6.80 -6.00 8.74
N LEU A 220 6.58 -5.07 7.80
CA LEU A 220 5.46 -4.12 7.83
C LEU A 220 4.23 -4.61 7.06
N ARG A 221 4.27 -5.85 6.60
CA ARG A 221 3.19 -6.54 5.90
C ARG A 221 2.89 -7.85 6.60
N ARG A 222 1.67 -8.35 6.42
CA ARG A 222 1.32 -9.68 6.92
C ARG A 222 2.19 -10.74 6.23
N PRO A 223 2.75 -11.72 6.97
CA PRO A 223 3.61 -12.76 6.39
C PRO A 223 2.98 -13.48 5.19
N GLU A 224 1.68 -13.80 5.27
CA GLU A 224 0.94 -14.49 4.23
C GLU A 224 0.91 -13.69 2.91
N VAL A 225 0.79 -12.36 3.01
CA VAL A 225 0.81 -11.46 1.83
C VAL A 225 2.18 -11.51 1.15
N VAL A 226 3.26 -11.53 1.94
CA VAL A 226 4.62 -11.58 1.42
C VAL A 226 4.88 -12.91 0.72
N VAL A 227 4.52 -14.04 1.35
CA VAL A 227 4.72 -15.38 0.79
C VAL A 227 3.93 -15.54 -0.51
N GLN A 228 2.64 -15.21 -0.53
CA GLN A 228 1.80 -15.29 -1.74
C GLN A 228 2.32 -14.40 -2.88
N ALA A 229 2.80 -13.19 -2.57
CA ALA A 229 3.35 -12.30 -3.58
C ALA A 229 4.68 -12.80 -4.16
N LEU A 230 5.50 -13.47 -3.35
CA LEU A 230 6.73 -14.12 -3.81
C LEU A 230 6.42 -15.28 -4.76
N GLU A 231 5.50 -16.17 -4.40
CA GLU A 231 5.04 -17.27 -5.25
C GLU A 231 4.51 -16.77 -6.61
N MET A 232 3.71 -15.71 -6.61
CA MET A 232 3.21 -15.10 -7.84
C MET A 232 4.33 -14.49 -8.69
N SER A 233 5.36 -13.93 -8.07
CA SER A 233 6.49 -13.29 -8.77
C SER A 233 7.45 -14.29 -9.40
N GLU A 234 7.39 -15.58 -9.03
CA GLU A 234 8.18 -16.68 -9.61
C GLU A 234 7.44 -17.36 -10.77
N ALA A 235 6.11 -17.29 -10.78
CA ALA A 235 5.27 -17.91 -11.79
C ALA A 235 5.08 -17.07 -13.07
N GLY A 236 5.53 -15.84 -13.10
CA GLY A 236 5.39 -14.88 -14.21
C GLY A 236 6.71 -14.43 -14.80
#